data_1d64acd16e80c4353afacfe1327e7353
#
_entry.id   1d64acd16e80c4353afacfe1327e7353
#
_cell.length_a   1.000
_cell.length_b   1.000
_cell.length_c   1.000
_cell.angle_alpha   90.00
_cell.angle_beta   90.00
_cell.angle_gamma   90.00
#
_symmetry.space_group_name_H-M   'P 1'
#
loop_
_entity.id
_entity.type
_entity.pdbx_description
1 polymer ?
#
loop_
_entity_poly.entity_id
_entity_poly.type
_entity_poly.pdbx_seq_one_letter_code
_entity_poly.pdbx_strand_id
1 'polypeptide(L)'
;MKNGFEIIDAHCHIYPAKIAAAASAHTGEFYSIPMAFDGTVESLLEEGDGAGIDRYLVQSVAVTAKQVRSINRYIAGEVEKSGGKFIGFGTLHPDSEDLEGDLEELISLGLRGVKLHPDMQNFKIDDYRYLKMYEL
;
A
#
# COMPACT_ATOMS: atom_id res chain seq x y z
N MET A 1 -18.41 -13.43 5.96
CA MET A 1 -19.42 -12.44 6.48
C MET A 1 -19.76 -12.76 7.92
N LYS A 2 -19.67 -11.80 8.82
CA LYS A 2 -20.00 -11.97 10.23
C LYS A 2 -21.31 -11.21 10.54
N ASN A 3 -22.31 -11.91 11.06
CA ASN A 3 -23.65 -11.34 11.34
C ASN A 3 -24.36 -10.70 10.11
N GLY A 4 -24.10 -11.19 8.91
CA GLY A 4 -24.67 -10.64 7.66
C GLY A 4 -23.94 -9.44 7.06
N PHE A 5 -22.84 -8.99 7.68
CA PHE A 5 -22.02 -7.88 7.17
C PHE A 5 -20.74 -8.40 6.54
N GLU A 6 -20.33 -7.78 5.43
CA GLU A 6 -18.99 -7.91 4.88
C GLU A 6 -18.03 -7.09 5.76
N ILE A 7 -16.91 -7.71 6.15
CA ILE A 7 -15.87 -7.06 6.96
C ILE A 7 -14.67 -6.78 6.07
N ILE A 8 -14.27 -5.52 5.96
CA ILE A 8 -13.12 -5.07 5.20
C ILE A 8 -12.08 -4.50 6.16
N ASP A 9 -10.87 -5.09 6.17
CA ASP A 9 -9.73 -4.42 6.79
C ASP A 9 -9.24 -3.33 5.84
N ALA A 10 -9.39 -2.07 6.24
CA ALA A 10 -9.13 -0.91 5.39
C ALA A 10 -7.69 -0.39 5.46
N HIS A 11 -6.75 -1.09 6.12
CA HIS A 11 -5.37 -0.63 6.25
C HIS A 11 -4.37 -1.79 6.36
N CYS A 12 -4.08 -2.45 5.24
CA CYS A 12 -3.16 -3.58 5.21
C CYS A 12 -1.92 -3.23 4.39
N HIS A 13 -0.73 -3.53 4.93
CA HIS A 13 0.52 -3.43 4.20
C HIS A 13 0.97 -4.81 3.77
N ILE A 14 1.37 -4.95 2.49
CA ILE A 14 1.95 -6.16 1.94
C ILE A 14 3.25 -5.85 1.19
N TYR A 15 4.20 -6.75 1.29
CA TYR A 15 5.49 -6.63 0.63
C TYR A 15 5.84 -7.93 -0.11
N PRO A 16 6.61 -7.85 -1.22
CA PRO A 16 7.17 -9.06 -1.82
C PRO A 16 7.95 -9.87 -0.79
N ALA A 17 7.75 -11.19 -0.73
CA ALA A 17 8.37 -12.08 0.27
C ALA A 17 9.89 -11.87 0.42
N LYS A 18 10.57 -11.54 -0.70
CA LYS A 18 12.01 -11.26 -0.72
C LYS A 18 12.44 -10.11 0.19
N ILE A 19 11.59 -9.11 0.40
CA ILE A 19 11.91 -7.89 1.17
C ILE A 19 11.02 -7.71 2.40
N ALA A 20 10.00 -8.53 2.57
CA ALA A 20 8.95 -8.35 3.58
C ALA A 20 9.52 -8.22 4.99
N ALA A 21 10.38 -9.14 5.41
CA ALA A 21 11.00 -9.09 6.74
C ALA A 21 11.83 -7.80 6.96
N ALA A 22 12.58 -7.35 5.95
CA ALA A 22 13.37 -6.11 6.05
C ALA A 22 12.46 -4.87 6.07
N ALA A 23 11.40 -4.83 5.27
CA ALA A 23 10.43 -3.72 5.25
C ALA A 23 9.67 -3.63 6.58
N SER A 24 9.23 -4.76 7.13
CA SER A 24 8.59 -4.84 8.43
C SER A 24 9.53 -4.35 9.55
N ALA A 25 10.76 -4.84 9.59
CA ALA A 25 11.76 -4.40 10.57
C ALA A 25 12.03 -2.88 10.48
N HIS A 26 12.19 -2.34 9.28
CA HIS A 26 12.39 -0.91 9.07
C HIS A 26 11.21 -0.07 9.59
N THR A 27 9.98 -0.53 9.36
CA THR A 27 8.77 0.12 9.91
C THR A 27 8.78 0.08 11.44
N GLY A 28 9.13 -1.07 12.02
CA GLY A 28 9.27 -1.22 13.47
C GLY A 28 10.31 -0.28 14.08
N GLU A 29 11.48 -0.16 13.45
CA GLU A 29 12.53 0.77 13.86
C GLU A 29 12.05 2.22 13.76
N PHE A 30 11.41 2.60 12.65
CA PHE A 30 10.91 3.95 12.43
C PHE A 30 9.94 4.41 13.53
N TYR A 31 9.03 3.53 13.96
CA TYR A 31 8.05 3.84 15.01
C TYR A 31 8.47 3.40 16.40
N SER A 32 9.63 2.77 16.58
CA SER A 32 10.08 2.17 17.83
C SER A 32 9.06 1.18 18.41
N ILE A 33 8.43 0.38 17.55
CA ILE A 33 7.41 -0.61 17.89
C ILE A 33 7.84 -1.98 17.37
N PRO A 34 7.80 -3.05 18.19
CA PRO A 34 8.05 -4.39 17.68
C PRO A 34 6.94 -4.80 16.70
N MET A 35 7.32 -5.28 15.53
CA MET A 35 6.38 -5.76 14.52
C MET A 35 5.99 -7.21 14.83
N ALA A 36 4.68 -7.49 14.86
CA ALA A 36 4.16 -8.84 15.13
C ALA A 36 4.22 -9.75 13.89
N PHE A 37 4.15 -9.16 12.70
CA PHE A 37 4.06 -9.88 11.42
C PHE A 37 5.15 -9.46 10.45
N ASP A 38 5.46 -10.33 9.50
CA ASP A 38 6.51 -10.11 8.51
C ASP A 38 6.09 -9.25 7.31
N GLY A 39 4.78 -8.99 7.16
CA GLY A 39 4.22 -8.20 6.07
C GLY A 39 4.08 -8.95 4.74
N THR A 40 4.10 -10.28 4.75
CA THR A 40 3.80 -11.10 3.57
C THR A 40 2.28 -11.19 3.32
N VAL A 41 1.90 -11.53 2.09
CA VAL A 41 0.50 -11.80 1.73
C VAL A 41 -0.03 -13.02 2.51
N GLU A 42 0.81 -14.03 2.66
CA GLU A 42 0.49 -15.26 3.37
C GLU A 42 0.13 -14.97 4.82
N SER A 43 0.96 -14.23 5.55
CA SER A 43 0.69 -13.84 6.95
C SER A 43 -0.59 -13.00 7.07
N LEU A 44 -0.83 -12.06 6.14
CA LEU A 44 -2.05 -11.24 6.13
C LEU A 44 -3.30 -12.11 5.99
N LEU A 45 -3.29 -13.06 5.06
CA LEU A 45 -4.44 -13.92 4.80
C LEU A 45 -4.68 -14.91 5.94
N GLU A 46 -3.63 -15.52 6.50
CA GLU A 46 -3.74 -16.48 7.60
C GLU A 46 -4.39 -15.83 8.82
N GLU A 47 -3.91 -14.68 9.25
CA GLU A 47 -4.41 -13.96 10.41
C GLU A 47 -5.80 -13.36 10.17
N GLY A 48 -5.98 -12.69 9.04
CA GLY A 48 -7.23 -12.01 8.73
C GLY A 48 -8.37 -12.98 8.45
N ASP A 49 -8.14 -14.05 7.72
CA ASP A 49 -9.16 -15.09 7.48
C ASP A 49 -9.55 -15.78 8.81
N GLY A 50 -8.57 -16.02 9.70
CA GLY A 50 -8.82 -16.52 11.05
C GLY A 50 -9.66 -15.56 11.90
N ALA A 51 -9.52 -14.26 11.72
CA ALA A 51 -10.32 -13.23 12.38
C ALA A 51 -11.70 -13.03 11.73
N GLY A 52 -11.94 -13.60 10.56
CA GLY A 52 -13.19 -13.48 9.80
C GLY A 52 -13.28 -12.21 8.93
N ILE A 53 -12.14 -11.70 8.48
CA ILE A 53 -12.07 -10.62 7.49
C ILE A 53 -12.43 -11.16 6.11
N ASP A 54 -13.30 -10.48 5.39
CA ASP A 54 -13.76 -10.93 4.07
C ASP A 54 -12.89 -10.32 2.95
N ARG A 55 -12.44 -9.06 3.11
CA ARG A 55 -11.63 -8.35 2.12
C ARG A 55 -10.60 -7.42 2.79
N TYR A 56 -9.57 -7.07 2.04
CA TYR A 56 -8.44 -6.27 2.53
C TYR A 56 -8.14 -5.12 1.57
N LEU A 57 -8.00 -3.90 2.09
CA LEU A 57 -7.43 -2.79 1.35
C LEU A 57 -5.91 -2.85 1.52
N VAL A 58 -5.22 -3.31 0.48
CA VAL A 58 -3.77 -3.49 0.47
C VAL A 58 -3.06 -2.29 -0.15
N GLN A 59 -1.97 -1.87 0.48
CA GLN A 59 -1.22 -0.69 0.10
C GLN A 59 0.23 -0.79 0.55
N SER A 60 1.10 0.02 -0.07
CA SER A 60 2.49 0.24 0.36
C SER A 60 2.88 1.68 0.07
N VAL A 61 4.03 2.11 0.59
CA VAL A 61 4.51 3.49 0.45
C VAL A 61 5.83 3.49 -0.30
N ALA A 62 5.94 4.33 -1.34
CA ALA A 62 7.20 4.64 -1.95
C ALA A 62 7.92 5.71 -1.11
N VAL A 63 9.00 5.35 -0.45
CA VAL A 63 9.84 6.30 0.30
C VAL A 63 10.80 7.08 -0.61
N THR A 64 10.90 6.69 -1.88
CA THR A 64 11.60 7.42 -2.94
C THR A 64 10.80 7.33 -4.25
N ALA A 65 10.92 8.35 -5.11
CA ALA A 65 10.23 8.38 -6.41
C ALA A 65 10.52 7.13 -7.28
N LYS A 66 11.73 6.59 -7.23
CA LYS A 66 12.14 5.39 -8.00
C LYS A 66 11.35 4.13 -7.64
N GLN A 67 10.73 4.07 -6.48
CA GLN A 67 9.98 2.90 -6.01
C GLN A 67 8.52 2.90 -6.50
N VAL A 68 7.98 4.04 -6.93
CA VAL A 68 6.55 4.22 -7.24
C VAL A 68 6.03 3.14 -8.18
N ARG A 69 6.58 3.05 -9.39
CA ARG A 69 6.08 2.12 -10.42
C ARG A 69 6.22 0.65 -10.01
N SER A 70 7.34 0.29 -9.37
CA SER A 70 7.55 -1.09 -8.93
C SER A 70 6.59 -1.53 -7.83
N ILE A 71 6.29 -0.63 -6.88
CA ILE A 71 5.31 -0.88 -5.82
C ILE A 71 3.91 -1.00 -6.41
N ASN A 72 3.50 -0.07 -7.28
CA ASN A 72 2.18 -0.08 -7.90
C ASN A 72 1.93 -1.36 -8.71
N ARG A 73 2.90 -1.80 -9.50
CA ARG A 73 2.82 -3.07 -10.26
C ARG A 73 2.74 -4.29 -9.33
N TYR A 74 3.49 -4.29 -8.23
CA TYR A 74 3.41 -5.38 -7.24
C TYR A 74 2.01 -5.46 -6.62
N ILE A 75 1.48 -4.34 -6.11
CA ILE A 75 0.13 -4.30 -5.50
C ILE A 75 -0.92 -4.75 -6.52
N ALA A 76 -0.88 -4.23 -7.76
CA ALA A 76 -1.82 -4.63 -8.81
C ALA A 76 -1.75 -6.14 -9.11
N GLY A 77 -0.55 -6.71 -9.18
CA GLY A 77 -0.37 -8.14 -9.39
C GLY A 77 -0.95 -8.99 -8.26
N GLU A 78 -0.82 -8.56 -7.00
CA GLU A 78 -1.43 -9.26 -5.86
C GLU A 78 -2.96 -9.09 -5.84
N VAL A 79 -3.49 -7.93 -6.23
CA VAL A 79 -4.93 -7.71 -6.41
C VAL A 79 -5.51 -8.67 -7.45
N GLU A 80 -4.86 -8.79 -8.61
CA GLU A 80 -5.28 -9.72 -9.67
C GLU A 80 -5.31 -11.18 -9.19
N LYS A 81 -4.25 -11.63 -8.52
CA LYS A 81 -4.14 -13.00 -7.98
C LYS A 81 -5.17 -13.30 -6.87
N SER A 82 -5.62 -12.28 -6.16
CA SER A 82 -6.49 -12.44 -4.99
C SER A 82 -7.91 -12.91 -5.31
N GLY A 83 -8.33 -12.89 -6.59
CA GLY A 83 -9.69 -13.26 -6.97
C GLY A 83 -10.77 -12.38 -6.36
N GLY A 84 -10.46 -11.11 -6.06
CA GLY A 84 -11.39 -10.14 -5.50
C GLY A 84 -11.30 -9.94 -3.98
N LYS A 85 -10.43 -10.67 -3.29
CA LYS A 85 -10.18 -10.45 -1.85
C LYS A 85 -9.49 -9.11 -1.58
N PHE A 86 -8.64 -8.63 -2.49
CA PHE A 86 -7.88 -7.40 -2.30
C PHE A 86 -8.49 -6.22 -3.07
N ILE A 87 -8.45 -5.05 -2.42
CA ILE A 87 -8.65 -3.74 -3.01
C ILE A 87 -7.30 -3.05 -2.98
N GLY A 88 -6.72 -2.68 -4.12
CA GLY A 88 -5.39 -2.11 -4.18
C GLY A 88 -5.41 -0.58 -4.18
N PHE A 89 -4.60 0.01 -3.31
CA PHE A 89 -4.18 1.39 -3.42
C PHE A 89 -2.71 1.43 -3.85
N GLY A 90 -2.42 2.30 -4.82
CA GLY A 90 -1.05 2.59 -5.22
C GLY A 90 -0.42 3.68 -4.36
N THR A 91 0.77 4.10 -4.76
CA THR A 91 1.50 5.21 -4.13
C THR A 91 2.04 6.16 -5.18
N LEU A 92 2.22 7.41 -4.80
CA LEU A 92 2.91 8.44 -5.59
C LEU A 92 4.02 9.07 -4.73
N HIS A 93 4.90 9.85 -5.35
CA HIS A 93 5.95 10.57 -4.65
C HIS A 93 6.10 11.98 -5.24
N PRO A 94 6.24 13.05 -4.41
CA PRO A 94 6.28 14.43 -4.90
C PRO A 94 7.51 14.73 -5.77
N ASP A 95 8.60 14.00 -5.54
CA ASP A 95 9.85 14.15 -6.28
C ASP A 95 9.88 13.27 -7.55
N SER A 96 8.71 12.74 -8.00
CA SER A 96 8.62 12.06 -9.28
C SER A 96 8.87 13.02 -10.42
N GLU A 97 9.72 12.63 -11.38
CA GLU A 97 9.99 13.40 -12.58
C GLU A 97 8.80 13.43 -13.56
N ASP A 98 7.91 12.43 -13.46
CA ASP A 98 6.74 12.24 -14.31
C ASP A 98 5.52 11.81 -13.46
N LEU A 99 5.04 12.75 -12.65
CA LEU A 99 3.95 12.51 -11.71
C LEU A 99 2.63 12.13 -12.42
N GLU A 100 2.35 12.78 -13.55
CA GLU A 100 1.17 12.51 -14.37
C GLU A 100 1.23 11.08 -14.95
N GLY A 101 2.37 10.70 -15.54
CA GLY A 101 2.57 9.34 -16.04
C GLY A 101 2.56 8.27 -14.96
N ASP A 102 3.03 8.56 -13.75
CA ASP A 102 2.92 7.64 -12.62
C ASP A 102 1.46 7.44 -12.19
N LEU A 103 0.65 8.50 -12.20
CA LEU A 103 -0.78 8.43 -11.92
C LEU A 103 -1.54 7.68 -13.03
N GLU A 104 -1.25 7.98 -14.30
CA GLU A 104 -1.86 7.27 -15.44
C GLU A 104 -1.56 5.77 -15.40
N GLU A 105 -0.31 5.38 -15.09
CA GLU A 105 0.05 4.00 -14.90
C GLU A 105 -0.72 3.36 -13.74
N LEU A 106 -0.82 4.03 -12.59
CA LEU A 106 -1.58 3.56 -11.42
C LEU A 106 -3.04 3.29 -11.78
N ILE A 107 -3.68 4.21 -12.51
CA ILE A 107 -5.06 4.06 -12.98
C ILE A 107 -5.17 2.87 -13.96
N SER A 108 -4.24 2.75 -14.90
CA SER A 108 -4.22 1.66 -15.89
C SER A 108 -4.05 0.28 -15.26
N LEU A 109 -3.37 0.21 -14.12
CA LEU A 109 -3.22 -0.99 -13.30
C LEU A 109 -4.49 -1.34 -12.49
N GLY A 110 -5.54 -0.53 -12.56
CA GLY A 110 -6.81 -0.77 -11.87
C GLY A 110 -6.77 -0.50 -10.37
N LEU A 111 -5.75 0.21 -9.87
CA LEU A 111 -5.67 0.61 -8.48
C LEU A 111 -6.72 1.69 -8.15
N ARG A 112 -7.29 1.65 -6.96
CA ARG A 112 -8.50 2.39 -6.60
C ARG A 112 -8.26 3.67 -5.80
N GLY A 113 -7.01 3.95 -5.44
CA GLY A 113 -6.66 5.14 -4.68
C GLY A 113 -5.16 5.26 -4.49
N VAL A 114 -4.75 6.31 -3.82
CA VAL A 114 -3.34 6.65 -3.56
C VAL A 114 -3.08 6.65 -2.07
N LYS A 115 -2.06 5.91 -1.65
CA LYS A 115 -1.49 5.94 -0.30
C LYS A 115 -0.32 6.90 -0.26
N LEU A 116 -0.39 7.85 0.64
CA LEU A 116 0.70 8.74 1.01
C LEU A 116 1.07 8.54 2.48
N HIS A 117 2.31 8.83 2.83
CA HIS A 117 2.79 8.72 4.19
C HIS A 117 3.69 9.93 4.54
N PRO A 118 3.13 10.98 5.16
CA PRO A 118 3.84 12.23 5.42
C PRO A 118 5.21 12.03 6.08
N ASP A 119 5.27 11.22 7.14
CA ASP A 119 6.53 11.03 7.88
C ASP A 119 7.59 10.29 7.08
N MET A 120 7.22 9.18 6.40
CA MET A 120 8.18 8.38 5.61
C MET A 120 8.60 9.06 4.31
N GLN A 121 7.73 9.90 3.74
CA GLN A 121 7.98 10.65 2.51
C GLN A 121 8.46 12.07 2.80
N ASN A 122 8.64 12.44 4.07
CA ASN A 122 9.15 13.71 4.56
C ASN A 122 8.43 14.93 3.97
N PHE A 123 7.11 14.98 4.15
CA PHE A 123 6.28 16.11 3.73
C PHE A 123 5.21 16.47 4.76
N LYS A 124 4.57 17.61 4.59
CA LYS A 124 3.34 17.99 5.28
C LYS A 124 2.18 17.93 4.31
N ILE A 125 0.98 17.60 4.80
CA ILE A 125 -0.19 17.42 3.97
C ILE A 125 -0.58 18.69 3.17
N ASP A 126 -0.17 19.86 3.65
CA ASP A 126 -0.32 21.16 3.02
C ASP A 126 0.95 21.64 2.27
N ASP A 127 1.93 20.77 2.06
CA ASP A 127 3.13 21.09 1.29
C ASP A 127 2.76 21.36 -0.17
N TYR A 128 3.19 22.52 -0.69
CA TYR A 128 2.88 22.97 -2.04
C TYR A 128 3.29 21.97 -3.14
N ARG A 129 4.31 21.15 -2.90
CA ARG A 129 4.75 20.10 -3.84
C ARG A 129 3.67 19.06 -4.07
N TYR A 130 2.82 18.79 -3.04
CA TYR A 130 1.73 17.83 -3.11
C TYR A 130 0.41 18.41 -3.61
N LEU A 131 0.24 19.74 -3.55
CA LEU A 131 -0.98 20.37 -4.05
C LEU A 131 -1.24 20.02 -5.52
N LYS A 132 -0.19 20.03 -6.35
CA LYS A 132 -0.30 19.60 -7.75
C LYS A 132 -0.80 18.15 -7.88
N MET A 133 -0.36 17.25 -6.99
CA MET A 133 -0.78 15.85 -7.01
C MET A 133 -2.25 15.67 -6.60
N TYR A 134 -2.77 16.55 -5.73
CA TYR A 134 -4.18 16.53 -5.33
C TYR A 134 -5.12 17.10 -6.39
N GLU A 135 -4.58 17.85 -7.36
CA GLU A 135 -5.32 18.43 -8.48
C GLU A 135 -5.46 17.46 -9.67
N LEU A 136 -4.65 16.41 -9.72
CA LEU A 136 -4.68 15.39 -10.77
C LEU A 136 -5.76 14.32 -10.49
#